data_b4eada2c7a98edd58d84fbe5e236ddef
#
_entry.id   b4eada2c7a98edd58d84fbe5e236ddef
#
_cell.length_a   1.000
_cell.length_b   1.000
_cell.length_c   1.000
_cell.angle_alpha   90.00
_cell.angle_beta   90.00
_cell.angle_gamma   90.00
#
_symmetry.space_group_name_H-M   'P 1'
#
loop_
_entity.id
_entity.type
_entity.pdbx_description
1 polymer ?
#
loop_
_entity_poly.entity_id
_entity_poly.type
_entity_poly.pdbx_seq_one_letter_code
_entity_poly.pdbx_strand_id
1 'polypeptide(L)'
;MEINKAAQAASSGAPTAVQLEAINNLAKAHLTAEQVYVFSLRLCDDQVDRDFERFDSAALPGLAKLFIGKTGIVDHKWSSDKQVARIFQTEVVREDGAEFIKAWAYIRRGDANDEIIADIEAGIKKEVSVGCAMGRSVCSICGSD
;
A
#
# COMPACT_ATOMS: atom_id res chain seq x y z
N MET A 1 7.24 13.17 16.09
CA MET A 1 8.39 12.25 15.82
C MET A 1 8.31 10.92 16.56
N GLU A 2 7.59 10.83 17.67
CA GLU A 2 7.40 9.57 18.41
C GLU A 2 6.36 8.63 17.79
N ILE A 3 5.43 9.14 16.99
CA ILE A 3 4.40 8.34 16.31
C ILE A 3 5.03 7.39 15.28
N ASN A 4 6.13 7.78 14.65
CA ASN A 4 6.86 6.92 13.72
C ASN A 4 7.57 5.74 14.40
N LYS A 5 8.02 5.89 15.63
CA LYS A 5 8.64 4.80 16.40
C LYS A 5 7.62 3.75 16.85
N ALA A 6 6.42 4.17 17.23
CA ALA A 6 5.35 3.26 17.63
C ALA A 6 4.79 2.52 16.39
N ALA A 7 4.66 3.19 15.25
CA ALA A 7 4.26 2.56 13.98
C ALA A 7 5.34 1.60 13.45
N GLN A 8 6.61 1.94 13.59
CA GLN A 8 7.72 1.04 13.26
C GLN A 8 7.86 -0.14 14.24
N ALA A 9 7.57 0.04 15.52
CA ALA A 9 7.55 -1.06 16.49
C ALA A 9 6.38 -2.01 16.24
N ALA A 10 5.23 -1.49 15.78
CA ALA A 10 4.11 -2.31 15.33
C ALA A 10 4.38 -2.99 13.98
N SER A 11 5.38 -2.54 13.23
CA SER A 11 5.80 -3.11 11.94
C SER A 11 6.88 -4.19 12.05
N SER A 12 6.98 -4.88 13.18
CA SER A 12 7.82 -6.10 13.31
C SER A 12 7.31 -7.26 12.44
N GLY A 13 6.43 -6.97 11.47
CA GLY A 13 5.88 -7.92 10.53
C GLY A 13 4.70 -8.74 11.08
N ALA A 14 4.46 -8.74 12.37
CA ALA A 14 3.34 -9.44 12.97
C ALA A 14 2.06 -8.60 12.90
N PRO A 15 0.92 -9.17 12.44
CA PRO A 15 -0.34 -8.47 12.44
C PRO A 15 -0.90 -8.30 13.86
N THR A 16 -1.64 -7.23 14.09
CA THR A 16 -2.55 -7.13 15.24
C THR A 16 -3.75 -8.07 15.06
N ALA A 17 -4.52 -8.32 16.11
CA ALA A 17 -5.74 -9.14 16.00
C ALA A 17 -6.75 -8.56 14.99
N VAL A 18 -6.91 -7.24 14.97
CA VAL A 18 -7.81 -6.55 14.02
C VAL A 18 -7.29 -6.66 12.58
N GLN A 19 -5.99 -6.52 12.39
CA GLN A 19 -5.36 -6.70 11.07
C GLN A 19 -5.50 -8.14 10.58
N LEU A 20 -5.30 -9.12 11.44
CA LEU A 20 -5.45 -10.53 11.08
C LEU A 20 -6.89 -10.86 10.67
N GLU A 21 -7.88 -10.29 11.37
CA GLU A 21 -9.29 -10.41 10.98
C GLU A 21 -9.55 -9.82 9.58
N ALA A 22 -9.03 -8.61 9.32
CA ALA A 22 -9.15 -7.97 8.01
C ALA A 22 -8.48 -8.80 6.88
N ILE A 23 -7.32 -9.38 7.16
CA ILE A 23 -6.63 -10.30 6.23
C ILE A 23 -7.50 -11.53 5.97
N ASN A 24 -8.05 -12.14 7.01
CA ASN A 24 -8.85 -13.35 6.89
C ASN A 24 -10.20 -13.12 6.21
N ASN A 25 -10.71 -11.90 6.19
CA ASN A 25 -11.87 -11.52 5.38
C ASN A 25 -11.59 -11.54 3.87
N LEU A 26 -10.33 -11.40 3.47
CA LEU A 26 -9.89 -11.48 2.07
C LEU A 26 -9.39 -12.87 1.70
N ALA A 27 -8.75 -13.57 2.62
CA ALA A 27 -8.20 -14.90 2.39
C ALA A 27 -9.31 -15.96 2.40
N LYS A 28 -9.15 -17.00 1.57
CA LYS A 28 -10.05 -18.16 1.58
C LYS A 28 -9.75 -19.15 2.70
N ALA A 29 -8.48 -19.24 3.10
CA ALA A 29 -8.04 -20.04 4.23
C ALA A 29 -7.91 -19.16 5.47
N HIS A 30 -8.12 -19.74 6.65
CA HIS A 30 -7.85 -19.07 7.91
C HIS A 30 -6.34 -19.04 8.17
N LEU A 31 -5.75 -17.83 8.08
CA LEU A 31 -4.32 -17.62 8.31
C LEU A 31 -4.08 -17.27 9.78
N THR A 32 -2.95 -17.72 10.30
CA THR A 32 -2.46 -17.34 11.63
C THR A 32 -1.48 -16.17 11.55
N ALA A 33 -1.20 -15.53 12.69
CA ALA A 33 -0.26 -14.41 12.74
C ALA A 33 1.15 -14.80 12.27
N GLU A 34 1.58 -16.02 12.50
CA GLU A 34 2.89 -16.54 12.10
C GLU A 34 2.99 -16.82 10.60
N GLN A 35 1.86 -16.95 9.91
CA GLN A 35 1.81 -17.25 8.47
C GLN A 35 1.88 -16.00 7.60
N VAL A 36 1.75 -14.81 8.17
CA VAL A 36 1.72 -13.55 7.43
C VAL A 36 2.77 -12.56 7.91
N TYR A 37 3.27 -11.79 6.98
CA TYR A 37 4.11 -10.61 7.20
C TYR A 37 3.31 -9.37 6.81
N VAL A 38 3.14 -8.43 7.73
CA VAL A 38 2.40 -7.19 7.51
C VAL A 38 3.37 -6.02 7.43
N PHE A 39 3.15 -5.16 6.47
CA PHE A 39 3.90 -3.91 6.31
C PHE A 39 2.97 -2.78 5.86
N SER A 40 3.37 -1.55 6.15
CA SER A 40 2.66 -0.36 5.69
C SER A 40 3.43 0.33 4.57
N LEU A 41 2.70 1.01 3.70
CA LEU A 41 3.25 1.73 2.57
C LEU A 41 2.42 2.99 2.27
N ARG A 42 3.08 4.00 1.67
CA ARG A 42 2.45 5.16 1.09
C ARG A 42 2.23 4.89 -0.40
N LEU A 43 0.98 4.85 -0.84
CA LEU A 43 0.64 4.50 -2.22
C LEU A 43 0.78 5.68 -3.17
N CYS A 44 0.07 6.75 -2.88
CA CYS A 44 0.08 7.97 -3.68
C CYS A 44 -0.39 9.15 -2.84
N ASP A 45 -0.17 10.35 -3.34
CA ASP A 45 -0.52 11.59 -2.65
C ASP A 45 -1.07 12.65 -3.62
N ASP A 46 -1.41 13.81 -3.09
CA ASP A 46 -1.91 14.97 -3.84
C ASP A 46 -0.81 15.97 -4.23
N GLN A 47 0.45 15.62 -4.07
CA GLN A 47 1.56 16.49 -4.41
C GLN A 47 1.88 16.38 -5.90
N VAL A 48 2.36 17.51 -6.46
CA VAL A 48 2.80 17.54 -7.86
C VAL A 48 4.05 16.70 -8.02
N ASP A 49 4.01 15.75 -8.93
CA ASP A 49 5.13 14.87 -9.23
C ASP A 49 6.10 15.47 -10.27
N ARG A 50 7.11 14.70 -10.67
CA ARG A 50 8.09 15.13 -11.67
C ARG A 50 7.54 15.31 -13.08
N ASP A 51 6.35 14.74 -13.35
CA ASP A 51 5.66 14.85 -14.65
C ASP A 51 4.65 16.00 -14.66
N PHE A 52 4.65 16.83 -13.58
CA PHE A 52 3.75 17.95 -13.36
C PHE A 52 2.29 17.55 -13.22
N GLU A 53 2.06 16.35 -12.73
CA GLU A 53 0.73 15.79 -12.46
C GLU A 53 0.53 15.60 -10.97
N ARG A 54 -0.73 15.56 -10.54
CA ARG A 54 -1.10 15.20 -9.17
C ARG A 54 -2.49 14.57 -9.15
N PHE A 55 -2.74 13.77 -8.14
CA PHE A 55 -4.11 13.38 -7.82
C PHE A 55 -4.86 14.57 -7.19
N ASP A 56 -6.11 14.74 -7.56
CA ASP A 56 -7.00 15.63 -6.83
C ASP A 56 -7.24 15.05 -5.42
N SER A 57 -7.09 15.87 -4.38
CA SER A 57 -7.32 15.44 -3.00
C SER A 57 -8.71 14.82 -2.82
N ALA A 58 -9.72 15.35 -3.54
CA ALA A 58 -11.08 14.81 -3.52
C ALA A 58 -11.20 13.39 -4.10
N ALA A 59 -10.24 12.95 -4.92
CA ALA A 59 -10.21 11.59 -5.48
C ALA A 59 -9.60 10.55 -4.53
N LEU A 60 -8.78 10.96 -3.58
CA LEU A 60 -8.05 10.05 -2.70
C LEU A 60 -8.96 9.12 -1.88
N PRO A 61 -10.09 9.56 -1.28
CA PRO A 61 -10.96 8.64 -0.54
C PRO A 61 -11.55 7.52 -1.42
N GLY A 62 -11.91 7.84 -2.66
CA GLY A 62 -12.40 6.85 -3.62
C GLY A 62 -11.32 5.86 -4.03
N LEU A 63 -10.12 6.36 -4.33
CA LEU A 63 -8.95 5.54 -4.64
C LEU A 63 -8.58 4.62 -3.47
N ALA A 64 -8.58 5.12 -2.24
CA ALA A 64 -8.28 4.33 -1.05
C ALA A 64 -9.18 3.09 -0.95
N LYS A 65 -10.47 3.23 -1.22
CA LYS A 65 -11.41 2.11 -1.25
C LYS A 65 -11.11 1.12 -2.38
N LEU A 66 -10.73 1.61 -3.55
CA LEU A 66 -10.41 0.76 -4.70
C LEU A 66 -9.14 -0.07 -4.50
N PHE A 67 -8.21 0.38 -3.68
CA PHE A 67 -6.98 -0.36 -3.40
C PHE A 67 -7.18 -1.56 -2.48
N ILE A 68 -8.23 -1.58 -1.66
CA ILE A 68 -8.51 -2.72 -0.77
C ILE A 68 -8.73 -3.98 -1.61
N GLY A 69 -8.00 -5.06 -1.29
CA GLY A 69 -8.03 -6.32 -2.03
C GLY A 69 -7.15 -6.35 -3.28
N LYS A 70 -6.48 -5.25 -3.63
CA LYS A 70 -5.57 -5.23 -4.79
C LYS A 70 -4.26 -5.92 -4.47
N THR A 71 -3.67 -6.51 -5.51
CA THR A 71 -2.41 -7.25 -5.41
C THR A 71 -1.20 -6.32 -5.49
N GLY A 72 -0.17 -6.63 -4.70
CA GLY A 72 1.16 -6.10 -4.89
C GLY A 72 1.95 -7.01 -5.82
N ILE A 73 2.49 -6.44 -6.88
CA ILE A 73 3.29 -7.15 -7.88
C ILE A 73 4.73 -6.63 -7.89
N VAL A 74 5.66 -7.50 -8.31
CA VAL A 74 7.08 -7.13 -8.42
C VAL A 74 7.36 -6.65 -9.84
N ASP A 75 8.08 -5.51 -9.94
CA ASP A 75 8.55 -4.91 -11.21
C ASP A 75 7.43 -4.59 -12.22
N HIS A 76 6.23 -4.27 -11.77
CA HIS A 76 5.06 -4.05 -12.64
C HIS A 76 4.77 -5.20 -13.62
N LYS A 77 5.22 -6.41 -13.30
CA LYS A 77 5.00 -7.59 -14.15
C LYS A 77 3.63 -8.21 -13.85
N TRP A 78 2.76 -8.18 -14.84
CA TRP A 78 1.41 -8.73 -14.80
C TRP A 78 1.40 -10.24 -15.02
N SER A 79 2.12 -10.96 -14.16
CA SER A 79 2.15 -12.41 -14.17
C SER A 79 1.81 -12.97 -12.79
N SER A 80 1.22 -14.15 -12.75
CA SER A 80 0.73 -14.74 -11.50
C SER A 80 1.83 -15.02 -10.47
N ASP A 81 3.03 -15.34 -10.94
CA ASP A 81 4.20 -15.60 -10.10
C ASP A 81 4.78 -14.33 -9.46
N LYS A 82 4.39 -13.13 -9.96
CA LYS A 82 4.82 -11.83 -9.42
C LYS A 82 3.82 -11.20 -8.46
N GLN A 83 2.68 -11.84 -8.22
CA GLN A 83 1.70 -11.42 -7.22
C GLN A 83 2.13 -11.95 -5.85
N VAL A 84 2.72 -11.07 -5.03
CA VAL A 84 3.35 -11.48 -3.76
C VAL A 84 2.64 -10.92 -2.54
N ALA A 85 1.92 -9.82 -2.68
CA ALA A 85 1.27 -9.13 -1.59
C ALA A 85 -0.20 -8.81 -1.90
N ARG A 86 -0.95 -8.49 -0.86
CA ARG A 86 -2.32 -7.99 -0.99
C ARG A 86 -2.60 -6.90 0.02
N ILE A 87 -3.21 -5.81 -0.45
CA ILE A 87 -3.64 -4.70 0.40
C ILE A 87 -4.94 -5.10 1.11
N PHE A 88 -4.97 -4.96 2.43
CA PHE A 88 -6.14 -5.31 3.22
C PHE A 88 -6.75 -4.11 3.97
N GLN A 89 -6.02 -3.00 4.07
CA GLN A 89 -6.49 -1.81 4.77
C GLN A 89 -5.88 -0.56 4.12
N THR A 90 -6.66 0.50 4.03
CA THR A 90 -6.22 1.81 3.55
C THR A 90 -6.82 2.91 4.41
N GLU A 91 -6.13 4.03 4.50
CA GLU A 91 -6.67 5.28 5.06
C GLU A 91 -6.07 6.48 4.33
N VAL A 92 -6.82 7.58 4.25
CA VAL A 92 -6.31 8.86 3.80
C VAL A 92 -5.75 9.61 5.00
N VAL A 93 -4.48 9.98 4.93
CA VAL A 93 -3.74 10.67 6.00
C VAL A 93 -3.37 12.06 5.53
N ARG A 94 -3.52 13.06 6.39
CA ARG A 94 -3.01 14.41 6.17
C ARG A 94 -1.80 14.64 7.06
N GLU A 95 -0.68 15.00 6.45
CA GLU A 95 0.58 15.25 7.15
C GLU A 95 1.39 16.31 6.38
N ASP A 96 1.89 17.32 7.07
CA ASP A 96 2.74 18.38 6.50
C ASP A 96 2.13 19.08 5.27
N GLY A 97 0.80 19.29 5.26
CA GLY A 97 0.09 19.95 4.18
C GLY A 97 -0.18 19.07 2.95
N ALA A 98 0.22 17.80 2.98
CA ALA A 98 -0.07 16.81 1.95
C ALA A 98 -1.15 15.82 2.42
N GLU A 99 -1.99 15.37 1.52
CA GLU A 99 -2.86 14.21 1.72
C GLU A 99 -2.33 13.01 0.95
N PHE A 100 -2.29 11.87 1.59
CA PHE A 100 -1.81 10.64 0.95
C PHE A 100 -2.60 9.41 1.41
N ILE A 101 -2.56 8.38 0.60
CA ILE A 101 -3.14 7.08 0.94
C ILE A 101 -2.06 6.25 1.61
N LYS A 102 -2.27 5.96 2.89
CA LYS A 102 -1.52 4.96 3.63
C LYS A 102 -2.24 3.62 3.50
N ALA A 103 -1.50 2.58 3.19
CA ALA A 103 -2.02 1.23 3.05
C ALA A 103 -1.26 0.26 3.94
N TRP A 104 -1.92 -0.83 4.29
CA TRP A 104 -1.32 -2.00 4.90
C TRP A 104 -1.54 -3.20 4.00
N ALA A 105 -0.47 -3.92 3.76
CA ALA A 105 -0.46 -5.11 2.94
C ALA A 105 0.13 -6.28 3.70
N TYR A 106 -0.18 -7.49 3.25
CA TYR A 106 0.42 -8.70 3.79
C TYR A 106 1.04 -9.55 2.69
N ILE A 107 2.07 -10.27 3.08
CA ILE A 107 2.74 -11.31 2.29
C ILE A 107 2.63 -12.61 3.08
N ARG A 108 2.32 -13.70 2.42
CA ARG A 108 2.35 -15.02 3.05
C ARG A 108 3.81 -15.43 3.32
N ARG A 109 4.13 -15.74 4.57
CA ARG A 109 5.44 -16.25 4.93
C ARG A 109 5.64 -17.65 4.34
N GLY A 110 6.88 -17.97 4.00
CA GLY A 110 7.32 -19.24 3.44
C GLY A 110 8.50 -19.04 2.50
N ASP A 111 9.20 -20.10 2.17
CA ASP A 111 10.46 -20.09 1.43
C ASP A 111 10.41 -19.24 0.14
N ALA A 112 9.29 -19.25 -0.56
CA ALA A 112 9.11 -18.48 -1.79
C ALA A 112 9.14 -16.95 -1.58
N ASN A 113 8.86 -16.47 -0.37
CA ASN A 113 8.72 -15.05 -0.06
C ASN A 113 9.73 -14.55 0.98
N ASP A 114 10.54 -15.41 1.56
CA ASP A 114 11.46 -15.03 2.63
C ASP A 114 12.50 -13.99 2.18
N GLU A 115 12.96 -14.07 0.95
CA GLU A 115 13.92 -13.12 0.39
C GLU A 115 13.31 -11.71 0.24
N ILE A 116 12.11 -11.60 -0.33
CA ILE A 116 11.44 -10.29 -0.48
C ILE A 116 11.09 -9.68 0.88
N ILE A 117 10.67 -10.48 1.85
CA ILE A 117 10.40 -10.02 3.21
C ILE A 117 11.68 -9.49 3.86
N ALA A 118 12.79 -10.22 3.75
CA ALA A 118 14.08 -9.79 4.26
C ALA A 118 14.56 -8.48 3.63
N ASP A 119 14.36 -8.30 2.33
CA ASP A 119 14.70 -7.07 1.61
C ASP A 119 13.82 -5.87 2.05
N ILE A 120 12.54 -6.10 2.32
CA ILE A 120 11.65 -5.07 2.85
C ILE A 120 12.10 -4.66 4.26
N GLU A 121 12.39 -5.61 5.13
CA GLU A 121 12.85 -5.35 6.50
C GLU A 121 14.21 -4.65 6.53
N ALA A 122 15.10 -4.98 5.61
CA ALA A 122 16.40 -4.35 5.48
C ALA A 122 16.35 -2.95 4.85
N GLY A 123 15.18 -2.50 4.37
CA GLY A 123 15.03 -1.21 3.69
C GLY A 123 15.59 -1.19 2.26
N ILE A 124 15.85 -2.35 1.68
CA ILE A 124 16.33 -2.47 0.29
C ILE A 124 15.18 -2.25 -0.69
N LYS A 125 14.04 -2.91 -0.46
CA LYS A 125 12.81 -2.72 -1.24
C LYS A 125 11.85 -1.83 -0.47
N LYS A 126 11.87 -0.54 -0.73
CA LYS A 126 11.07 0.48 -0.02
C LYS A 126 10.21 1.34 -0.93
N GLU A 127 10.51 1.38 -2.21
CA GLU A 127 9.75 2.15 -3.18
C GLU A 127 8.54 1.35 -3.67
N VAL A 128 7.41 2.06 -3.83
CA VAL A 128 6.19 1.52 -4.42
C VAL A 128 5.70 2.48 -5.49
N SER A 129 5.02 1.92 -6.49
CA SER A 129 4.37 2.67 -7.54
C SER A 129 2.98 2.11 -7.75
N VAL A 130 2.03 2.98 -8.05
CA VAL A 130 0.65 2.58 -8.31
C VAL A 130 0.38 2.59 -9.82
N GLY A 131 -0.38 1.61 -10.29
CA GLY A 131 -0.98 1.61 -11.61
C GLY A 131 -2.47 1.90 -11.49
N CYS A 132 -2.93 2.94 -12.14
CA CYS A 132 -4.35 3.28 -12.17
C CYS A 132 -4.75 3.80 -13.55
N ALA A 133 -6.03 3.66 -13.88
CA ALA A 133 -6.62 4.33 -15.03
C ALA A 133 -7.21 5.67 -14.57
N MET A 134 -6.92 6.73 -15.30
CA MET A 134 -7.51 8.03 -15.06
C MET A 134 -8.82 8.16 -15.85
N GLY A 135 -9.88 8.56 -15.17
CA GLY A 135 -11.15 8.87 -15.82
C GLY A 135 -11.16 10.26 -16.45
N ARG A 136 -10.43 11.18 -15.85
CA ARG A 136 -10.36 12.58 -16.27
C ARG A 136 -9.07 13.24 -15.78
N SER A 137 -8.44 14.04 -16.63
CA SER A 137 -7.39 14.97 -16.23
C SER A 137 -7.82 16.40 -16.51
N VAL A 138 -7.45 17.32 -15.64
CA VAL A 138 -7.86 18.73 -15.75
C VAL A 138 -6.63 19.63 -15.61
N CYS A 139 -6.45 20.53 -16.54
CA CYS A 139 -5.39 21.52 -16.45
C CYS A 139 -5.67 22.49 -15.29
N SER A 140 -4.74 22.61 -14.35
CA SER A 140 -4.89 23.50 -13.19
C SER A 140 -4.89 25.00 -13.55
N ILE A 141 -4.44 25.36 -14.77
CA ILE A 141 -4.34 26.75 -15.22
C ILE A 141 -5.61 27.17 -15.96
N CYS A 142 -6.05 26.40 -16.95
CA CYS A 142 -7.17 26.77 -17.81
C CYS A 142 -8.45 25.96 -17.58
N GLY A 143 -8.39 24.90 -16.77
CA GLY A 143 -9.53 24.06 -16.47
C GLY A 143 -9.97 23.13 -17.62
N SER A 144 -9.21 23.08 -18.73
CA SER A 144 -9.54 22.17 -19.83
C SER A 144 -9.20 20.72 -19.47
N ASP A 145 -9.98 19.82 -20.08
CA ASP A 145 -9.83 18.38 -19.95
C ASP A 145 -8.81 17.86 -20.97
#